data_90c831562c72c599b0e74d80bcbf85ed
#
_entry.id   90c831562c72c599b0e74d80bcbf85ed
#
_cell.length_a   1.000
_cell.length_b   1.000
_cell.length_c   1.000
_cell.angle_alpha   90.00
_cell.angle_beta   90.00
_cell.angle_gamma   90.00
#
_symmetry.space_group_name_H-M   'P 1'
#
loop_
_entity.id
_entity.type
_entity.pdbx_description
1 polymer ?
#
loop_
_entity_poly.entity_id
_entity_poly.type
_entity_poly.pdbx_seq_one_letter_code
_entity_poly.pdbx_strand_id
1 'polypeptide(L)'
;MSGLVAVAQQTNAALPPPPAGWTQVFGDDFTGPANSLPNTGNWRFSLGHGYPGGPANWGTGEIAAHTNNPANVSLDGGGNLRITPRRDGAGNWTSARIETNAQNFKAPSGGIMRMEARIQMPNVSGAAALGYWPAFWALGSPYRGNWWNWPGVGEFDIMENVNGVDRVWGVLHCGVSPGGPCNEKNGIANSRPCPGGSCQSGFHTYRFEWDASTSPQQFRWYVDNQLFHQVNQNQLPADTWNQMTGHAGYFIILNVAIGGEFPDNYSGTRTPGPGIVPGIPMVIDYVGVWTSGSGGGGPTTTTTPPPTCGPLVSQGRPTSASSVESGNQAAAFAVDGSTATRWSSAHSEPHWWQVDLGSSRALSRVRINWEAAYGRAYSIQLSDNGSTWREAYSTFSGSGGVEDIGISGSARYVRFNGTQRATVYGFSFWEFEVFGACGSQPTTTTTQPPGGGTYPGWAPGTAYAVGSRVSYAGLDYQCLQAHTSITSWEPPNAASLWQRL
;
A
#
# COMPACT_ATOMS: atom_id res chain seq x y z
N MET A 1 -22.20 -40.92 34.83
CA MET A 1 -22.45 -39.53 34.39
C MET A 1 -21.20 -39.07 33.67
N SER A 2 -21.22 -39.13 32.32
CA SER A 2 -20.09 -38.66 31.48
C SER A 2 -20.29 -37.16 31.27
N GLY A 3 -19.43 -36.35 31.90
CA GLY A 3 -19.43 -34.93 31.69
C GLY A 3 -18.85 -34.61 30.30
N LEU A 4 -19.64 -34.06 29.40
CA LEU A 4 -19.16 -33.40 28.18
C LEU A 4 -18.38 -32.16 28.61
N VAL A 5 -17.07 -32.19 28.43
CA VAL A 5 -16.25 -30.96 28.43
C VAL A 5 -16.55 -30.24 27.13
N ALA A 6 -17.33 -29.18 27.20
CA ALA A 6 -17.48 -28.25 26.08
C ALA A 6 -16.12 -27.56 25.82
N VAL A 7 -15.44 -27.97 24.77
CA VAL A 7 -14.31 -27.19 24.22
C VAL A 7 -14.91 -25.91 23.69
N ALA A 8 -14.63 -24.79 24.35
CA ALA A 8 -14.99 -23.48 23.83
C ALA A 8 -14.29 -23.32 22.45
N GLN A 9 -15.07 -23.31 21.37
CA GLN A 9 -14.57 -22.89 20.06
C GLN A 9 -14.11 -21.44 20.21
N GLN A 10 -12.81 -21.22 20.07
CA GLN A 10 -12.31 -19.86 19.88
C GLN A 10 -12.93 -19.34 18.59
N THR A 11 -13.82 -18.37 18.71
CA THR A 11 -14.35 -17.65 17.55
C THR A 11 -13.18 -16.88 16.91
N ASN A 12 -12.86 -17.22 15.66
CA ASN A 12 -11.89 -16.46 14.88
C ASN A 12 -12.34 -15.01 14.83
N ALA A 13 -11.42 -14.09 15.12
CA ALA A 13 -11.72 -12.69 14.97
C ALA A 13 -11.65 -12.36 13.46
N ALA A 14 -12.76 -11.97 12.87
CA ALA A 14 -12.74 -11.40 11.52
C ALA A 14 -11.75 -10.22 11.48
N LEU A 15 -11.18 -9.95 10.30
CA LEU A 15 -10.34 -8.77 10.10
C LEU A 15 -11.04 -7.53 10.70
N PRO A 16 -10.40 -6.79 11.62
CA PRO A 16 -11.03 -5.64 12.24
C PRO A 16 -11.46 -4.61 11.19
N PRO A 17 -12.67 -4.04 11.29
CA PRO A 17 -13.07 -2.96 10.42
C PRO A 17 -12.13 -1.76 10.60
N PRO A 18 -11.92 -0.95 9.55
CA PRO A 18 -11.09 0.24 9.67
C PRO A 18 -11.62 1.13 10.80
N PRO A 19 -10.76 1.67 11.67
CA PRO A 19 -11.17 2.70 12.62
C PRO A 19 -11.79 3.90 11.91
N ALA A 20 -12.61 4.69 12.61
CA ALA A 20 -13.22 5.90 12.03
C ALA A 20 -12.14 6.83 11.45
N GLY A 21 -12.29 7.23 10.20
CA GLY A 21 -11.31 8.06 9.47
C GLY A 21 -10.09 7.30 8.91
N TRP A 22 -10.10 5.96 8.98
CA TRP A 22 -9.08 5.11 8.37
C TRP A 22 -9.62 4.36 7.15
N THR A 23 -8.75 4.06 6.21
CA THR A 23 -9.03 3.26 5.02
C THR A 23 -8.22 1.96 5.09
N GLN A 24 -8.86 0.82 4.89
CA GLN A 24 -8.17 -0.45 4.70
C GLN A 24 -7.54 -0.48 3.30
N VAL A 25 -6.23 -0.70 3.23
CA VAL A 25 -5.47 -0.81 1.97
C VAL A 25 -5.05 -2.23 1.64
N PHE A 26 -5.05 -3.11 2.64
CA PHE A 26 -4.84 -4.54 2.49
C PHE A 26 -5.53 -5.28 3.64
N GLY A 27 -5.97 -6.51 3.39
CA GLY A 27 -6.46 -7.39 4.43
C GLY A 27 -6.63 -8.81 3.94
N ASP A 28 -6.29 -9.76 4.81
CA ASP A 28 -6.52 -11.19 4.63
C ASP A 28 -6.86 -11.80 5.98
N ASP A 29 -8.02 -12.44 6.07
CA ASP A 29 -8.52 -13.15 7.24
C ASP A 29 -8.35 -14.67 7.11
N PHE A 30 -7.61 -15.08 6.10
CA PHE A 30 -7.26 -16.47 5.82
C PHE A 30 -8.46 -17.44 5.76
N THR A 31 -9.61 -16.91 5.35
CA THR A 31 -10.81 -17.74 5.13
C THR A 31 -10.60 -18.64 3.91
N GLY A 32 -10.83 -19.95 4.07
CA GLY A 32 -10.70 -20.92 2.99
C GLY A 32 -10.68 -22.36 3.47
N PRO A 33 -10.68 -23.34 2.56
CA PRO A 33 -10.68 -24.76 2.90
C PRO A 33 -9.42 -25.20 3.69
N ALA A 34 -9.59 -26.10 4.65
CA ALA A 34 -8.46 -26.69 5.37
C ALA A 34 -7.45 -27.33 4.40
N ASN A 35 -6.17 -27.18 4.72
CA ASN A 35 -5.03 -27.66 3.93
C ASN A 35 -4.88 -27.06 2.53
N SER A 36 -5.63 -26.00 2.19
CA SER A 36 -5.35 -25.19 0.99
C SER A 36 -4.24 -24.17 1.26
N LEU A 37 -3.61 -23.70 0.20
CA LEU A 37 -2.69 -22.57 0.25
C LEU A 37 -3.46 -21.25 0.47
N PRO A 38 -2.83 -20.22 1.08
CA PRO A 38 -3.41 -18.89 1.14
C PRO A 38 -3.61 -18.32 -0.26
N ASN A 39 -4.47 -17.31 -0.37
CA ASN A 39 -4.82 -16.66 -1.63
C ASN A 39 -3.56 -16.14 -2.37
N THR A 40 -3.22 -16.72 -3.51
CA THR A 40 -2.05 -16.34 -4.31
C THR A 40 -2.21 -14.98 -5.00
N GLY A 41 -3.41 -14.40 -5.02
CA GLY A 41 -3.64 -13.01 -5.38
C GLY A 41 -3.08 -12.03 -4.34
N ASN A 42 -3.06 -12.43 -3.07
CA ASN A 42 -2.51 -11.64 -1.96
C ASN A 42 -1.05 -12.00 -1.66
N TRP A 43 -0.68 -13.28 -1.76
CA TRP A 43 0.59 -13.82 -1.28
C TRP A 43 1.39 -14.53 -2.37
N ARG A 44 2.69 -14.32 -2.36
CA ARG A 44 3.69 -15.10 -3.10
C ARG A 44 4.54 -15.91 -2.14
N PHE A 45 5.14 -16.99 -2.66
CA PHE A 45 6.02 -17.87 -1.88
C PHE A 45 7.48 -17.61 -2.25
N SER A 46 8.31 -17.36 -1.24
CA SER A 46 9.77 -17.34 -1.39
C SER A 46 10.31 -18.72 -1.13
N LEU A 47 10.92 -19.35 -2.13
CA LEU A 47 11.25 -20.77 -2.09
C LEU A 47 12.76 -21.01 -1.90
N GLY A 48 13.09 -22.15 -1.26
CA GLY A 48 14.48 -22.60 -1.05
C GLY A 48 15.18 -21.86 0.08
N HIS A 49 16.46 -21.57 -0.10
CA HIS A 49 17.35 -20.97 0.90
C HIS A 49 17.74 -19.53 0.59
N GLY A 50 17.06 -18.86 -0.33
CA GLY A 50 17.34 -17.48 -0.73
C GLY A 50 16.72 -17.13 -2.08
N TYR A 51 16.70 -15.85 -2.40
CA TYR A 51 16.31 -15.40 -3.74
C TYR A 51 17.39 -15.75 -4.77
N PRO A 52 17.02 -16.08 -6.01
CA PRO A 52 18.02 -16.25 -7.08
C PRO A 52 18.90 -15.00 -7.22
N GLY A 53 20.22 -15.18 -7.02
CA GLY A 53 21.19 -14.07 -7.05
C GLY A 53 21.25 -13.22 -5.77
N GLY A 54 20.48 -13.57 -4.75
CA GLY A 54 20.52 -12.96 -3.44
C GLY A 54 21.48 -13.63 -2.46
N PRO A 55 21.55 -13.16 -1.20
CA PRO A 55 22.38 -13.76 -0.17
C PRO A 55 21.94 -15.19 0.16
N ALA A 56 22.93 -16.07 0.36
CA ALA A 56 22.68 -17.46 0.75
C ALA A 56 22.04 -17.50 2.15
N ASN A 57 21.19 -18.53 2.37
CA ASN A 57 20.49 -18.73 3.65
C ASN A 57 19.77 -17.45 4.12
N TRP A 58 19.16 -16.74 3.16
CA TRP A 58 18.45 -15.47 3.33
C TRP A 58 19.29 -14.34 3.93
N GLY A 59 20.61 -14.48 4.01
CA GLY A 59 21.53 -13.54 4.67
C GLY A 59 21.60 -13.68 6.19
N THR A 60 20.82 -14.56 6.77
CA THR A 60 20.64 -14.74 8.23
C THR A 60 21.29 -16.02 8.76
N GLY A 61 21.70 -16.92 7.85
CA GLY A 61 22.26 -18.23 8.23
C GLY A 61 21.21 -19.28 8.64
N GLU A 62 19.91 -18.98 8.47
CA GLU A 62 18.83 -19.96 8.72
C GLU A 62 18.95 -21.19 7.83
N ILE A 63 18.52 -22.35 8.32
CA ILE A 63 18.81 -23.64 7.65
C ILE A 63 17.59 -24.28 6.99
N ALA A 64 16.37 -23.81 7.27
CA ALA A 64 15.16 -24.36 6.67
C ALA A 64 15.03 -23.96 5.19
N ALA A 65 14.77 -24.93 4.31
CA ALA A 65 14.32 -24.64 2.97
C ALA A 65 12.84 -24.20 3.01
N HIS A 66 12.54 -22.99 2.53
CA HIS A 66 11.16 -22.55 2.44
C HIS A 66 10.44 -23.17 1.25
N THR A 67 9.19 -23.57 1.44
CA THR A 67 8.37 -24.29 0.45
C THR A 67 6.97 -23.70 0.38
N ASN A 68 6.25 -24.03 -0.70
CA ASN A 68 4.80 -23.83 -0.82
C ASN A 68 4.00 -25.13 -0.59
N ASN A 69 4.60 -26.10 0.10
CA ASN A 69 3.91 -27.35 0.43
C ASN A 69 2.85 -27.08 1.52
N PRO A 70 1.61 -27.55 1.37
CA PRO A 70 0.58 -27.44 2.41
C PRO A 70 0.97 -27.98 3.79
N ALA A 71 1.95 -28.89 3.85
CA ALA A 71 2.53 -29.32 5.11
C ALA A 71 3.31 -28.24 5.86
N ASN A 72 3.87 -27.25 5.15
CA ASN A 72 4.62 -26.13 5.73
C ASN A 72 3.79 -24.85 5.81
N VAL A 73 2.85 -24.64 4.87
CA VAL A 73 1.99 -23.43 4.85
C VAL A 73 0.60 -23.80 4.34
N SER A 74 -0.42 -23.61 5.15
CA SER A 74 -1.80 -23.93 4.77
C SER A 74 -2.81 -23.20 5.65
N LEU A 75 -4.01 -23.03 5.11
CA LEU A 75 -5.19 -22.65 5.87
C LEU A 75 -5.66 -23.82 6.75
N ASP A 76 -6.23 -23.51 7.91
CA ASP A 76 -6.72 -24.54 8.83
C ASP A 76 -8.21 -24.88 8.63
N GLY A 77 -8.90 -24.12 7.77
CA GLY A 77 -10.34 -24.26 7.54
C GLY A 77 -11.20 -23.53 8.57
N GLY A 78 -10.57 -22.96 9.58
CA GLY A 78 -11.20 -22.18 10.64
C GLY A 78 -10.87 -20.68 10.54
N GLY A 79 -10.32 -20.18 9.44
CA GLY A 79 -9.95 -18.77 9.27
C GLY A 79 -8.55 -18.43 9.77
N ASN A 80 -7.64 -19.40 9.83
CA ASN A 80 -6.26 -19.11 10.17
C ASN A 80 -5.30 -19.67 9.11
N LEU A 81 -4.18 -18.97 8.94
CA LEU A 81 -2.99 -19.47 8.25
C LEU A 81 -2.06 -20.15 9.27
N ARG A 82 -1.46 -21.28 8.89
CA ARG A 82 -0.42 -21.96 9.66
C ARG A 82 0.88 -21.99 8.87
N ILE A 83 1.97 -21.57 9.50
CA ILE A 83 3.34 -21.78 9.00
C ILE A 83 4.02 -22.77 9.94
N THR A 84 4.36 -23.97 9.43
CA THR A 84 4.77 -25.11 10.24
C THR A 84 6.15 -25.59 9.81
N PRO A 85 7.22 -25.35 10.61
CA PRO A 85 8.53 -25.93 10.33
C PRO A 85 8.50 -27.45 10.54
N ARG A 86 9.11 -28.18 9.62
CA ARG A 86 9.16 -29.66 9.66
C ARG A 86 10.59 -30.15 9.47
N ARG A 87 10.84 -31.34 9.98
CA ARG A 87 12.12 -32.03 9.83
C ARG A 87 11.86 -33.41 9.26
N ASP A 88 12.59 -33.79 8.21
CA ASP A 88 12.50 -35.13 7.62
C ASP A 88 13.36 -36.15 8.37
N GLY A 89 13.26 -37.43 7.95
CA GLY A 89 14.03 -38.51 8.57
C GLY A 89 15.56 -38.43 8.32
N ALA A 90 15.99 -37.62 7.36
CA ALA A 90 17.42 -37.35 7.08
C ALA A 90 17.94 -36.12 7.88
N GLY A 91 17.05 -35.45 8.58
CA GLY A 91 17.40 -34.27 9.40
C GLY A 91 17.27 -32.93 8.69
N ASN A 92 16.80 -32.88 7.44
CA ASN A 92 16.61 -31.63 6.70
C ASN A 92 15.38 -30.89 7.20
N TRP A 93 15.51 -29.56 7.31
CA TRP A 93 14.41 -28.69 7.72
C TRP A 93 13.74 -28.04 6.52
N THR A 94 12.41 -28.00 6.59
CA THR A 94 11.56 -27.21 5.69
C THR A 94 10.63 -26.31 6.49
N SER A 95 10.28 -25.16 5.93
CA SER A 95 9.33 -24.22 6.51
C SER A 95 8.64 -23.43 5.39
N ALA A 96 8.07 -22.28 5.70
CA ALA A 96 7.55 -21.38 4.67
C ALA A 96 7.89 -19.91 4.98
N ARG A 97 8.05 -19.16 3.89
CA ARG A 97 8.14 -17.71 3.86
C ARG A 97 7.21 -17.22 2.76
N ILE A 98 6.24 -16.41 3.14
CA ILE A 98 5.29 -15.80 2.22
C ILE A 98 5.37 -14.29 2.30
N GLU A 99 5.13 -13.63 1.18
CA GLU A 99 5.22 -12.19 1.04
C GLU A 99 3.96 -11.65 0.37
N THR A 100 3.49 -10.49 0.78
CA THR A 100 2.39 -9.84 0.07
C THR A 100 2.79 -9.53 -1.37
N ASN A 101 1.87 -9.70 -2.33
CA ASN A 101 2.07 -9.23 -3.70
C ASN A 101 2.11 -7.70 -3.74
N ALA A 102 1.25 -7.04 -2.96
CA ALA A 102 1.32 -5.60 -2.72
C ALA A 102 2.67 -5.24 -2.06
N GLN A 103 3.29 -4.15 -2.52
CA GLN A 103 4.61 -3.69 -2.08
C GLN A 103 4.69 -2.18 -1.91
N ASN A 104 3.54 -1.54 -1.76
CA ASN A 104 3.38 -0.09 -1.71
C ASN A 104 2.76 0.39 -0.40
N PHE A 105 2.92 -0.37 0.67
CA PHE A 105 2.45 0.03 1.99
C PHE A 105 3.30 1.19 2.51
N LYS A 106 2.69 2.36 2.62
CA LYS A 106 3.37 3.61 2.98
C LYS A 106 2.41 4.54 3.72
N ALA A 107 2.94 5.32 4.66
CA ALA A 107 2.15 6.39 5.27
C ALA A 107 1.82 7.46 4.22
N PRO A 108 0.55 7.89 4.10
CA PRO A 108 0.21 9.06 3.30
C PRO A 108 0.92 10.31 3.85
N SER A 109 1.19 11.28 2.98
CA SER A 109 1.73 12.56 3.44
C SER A 109 0.80 13.20 4.48
N GLY A 110 1.34 13.51 5.66
CA GLY A 110 0.56 14.03 6.77
C GLY A 110 -0.43 13.04 7.40
N GLY A 111 -0.27 11.75 7.13
CA GLY A 111 -1.13 10.69 7.64
C GLY A 111 -0.36 9.59 8.38
N ILE A 112 -1.05 8.50 8.69
CA ILE A 112 -0.50 7.35 9.40
C ILE A 112 -0.77 6.09 8.57
N MET A 113 0.24 5.21 8.49
CA MET A 113 0.06 3.81 8.04
C MET A 113 0.15 2.89 9.25
N ARG A 114 -0.74 1.91 9.31
CA ARG A 114 -0.73 0.83 10.29
C ARG A 114 -0.63 -0.50 9.58
N MET A 115 0.32 -1.33 9.98
CA MET A 115 0.39 -2.76 9.68
C MET A 115 0.08 -3.53 10.95
N GLU A 116 -0.81 -4.50 10.90
CA GLU A 116 -1.22 -5.27 12.08
C GLU A 116 -1.52 -6.71 11.71
N ALA A 117 -1.13 -7.61 12.59
CA ALA A 117 -1.50 -9.03 12.49
C ALA A 117 -1.86 -9.57 13.88
N ARG A 118 -2.82 -10.51 13.92
CA ARG A 118 -3.13 -11.27 15.12
C ARG A 118 -2.52 -12.66 14.98
N ILE A 119 -1.53 -12.94 15.83
CA ILE A 119 -0.66 -14.10 15.70
C ILE A 119 -0.54 -14.83 17.05
N GLN A 120 -0.62 -16.15 17.02
CA GLN A 120 -0.09 -17.03 18.04
C GLN A 120 1.28 -17.54 17.58
N MET A 121 2.32 -17.19 18.32
CA MET A 121 3.67 -17.72 18.08
C MET A 121 3.70 -19.24 18.27
N PRO A 122 4.70 -19.98 17.72
CA PRO A 122 4.84 -21.40 17.99
C PRO A 122 4.81 -21.68 19.50
N ASN A 123 3.83 -22.46 19.94
CA ASN A 123 3.64 -22.75 21.38
C ASN A 123 4.63 -23.82 21.84
N VAL A 124 5.88 -23.43 21.94
CA VAL A 124 7.01 -24.27 22.31
C VAL A 124 8.05 -23.42 23.06
N SER A 125 8.75 -23.99 24.03
CA SER A 125 9.72 -23.31 24.87
C SER A 125 10.89 -24.20 25.28
N GLY A 126 11.94 -23.64 25.86
CA GLY A 126 13.11 -24.36 26.35
C GLY A 126 13.85 -25.10 25.24
N ALA A 127 14.39 -26.28 25.55
CA ALA A 127 15.18 -27.08 24.59
C ALA A 127 14.38 -27.48 23.35
N ALA A 128 13.06 -27.63 23.46
CA ALA A 128 12.17 -27.97 22.36
C ALA A 128 11.99 -26.82 21.34
N ALA A 129 12.27 -25.60 21.73
CA ALA A 129 12.16 -24.40 20.90
C ALA A 129 13.48 -23.89 20.37
N LEU A 130 14.60 -24.46 20.78
CA LEU A 130 15.95 -23.91 20.51
C LEU A 130 16.27 -23.93 19.01
N GLY A 131 16.14 -22.78 18.37
CA GLY A 131 16.29 -22.57 16.94
C GLY A 131 15.03 -22.12 16.22
N TYR A 132 13.86 -22.07 16.86
CA TYR A 132 12.67 -21.44 16.28
C TYR A 132 12.86 -19.92 16.19
N TRP A 133 12.49 -19.37 15.02
CA TRP A 133 12.53 -17.92 14.75
C TRP A 133 11.32 -17.50 13.90
N PRO A 134 10.15 -17.34 14.51
CA PRO A 134 8.98 -16.78 13.83
C PRO A 134 9.11 -15.27 13.67
N ALA A 135 8.62 -14.75 12.52
CA ALA A 135 8.62 -13.32 12.24
C ALA A 135 7.37 -12.87 11.45
N PHE A 136 6.91 -11.68 11.79
CA PHE A 136 6.01 -10.82 11.03
C PHE A 136 6.70 -9.47 10.87
N TRP A 137 7.04 -9.13 9.65
CA TRP A 137 7.91 -8.02 9.35
C TRP A 137 7.62 -7.40 7.98
N ALA A 138 8.22 -6.26 7.67
CA ALA A 138 8.05 -5.57 6.41
C ALA A 138 9.38 -5.06 5.89
N LEU A 139 9.58 -5.20 4.56
CA LEU A 139 10.82 -4.84 3.89
C LEU A 139 10.55 -3.84 2.77
N GLY A 140 11.45 -2.86 2.61
CA GLY A 140 11.33 -1.81 1.58
C GLY A 140 11.24 -2.40 0.17
N SER A 141 10.28 -1.93 -0.61
CA SER A 141 9.97 -2.47 -1.94
C SER A 141 11.16 -2.49 -2.92
N PRO A 142 12.15 -1.56 -2.86
CA PRO A 142 13.32 -1.64 -3.75
C PRO A 142 14.23 -2.86 -3.51
N TYR A 143 14.04 -3.59 -2.40
CA TYR A 143 14.72 -4.86 -2.18
C TYR A 143 14.38 -5.89 -3.28
N ARG A 144 13.15 -5.87 -3.79
CA ARG A 144 12.73 -6.71 -4.92
C ARG A 144 13.41 -6.24 -6.21
N GLY A 145 14.30 -7.07 -6.73
CA GLY A 145 15.11 -6.78 -7.92
C GLY A 145 16.54 -6.30 -7.61
N ASN A 146 16.81 -5.93 -6.35
CA ASN A 146 18.19 -5.71 -5.86
C ASN A 146 18.32 -6.23 -4.43
N TRP A 147 18.70 -7.49 -4.30
CA TRP A 147 18.82 -8.18 -3.01
C TRP A 147 19.99 -7.72 -2.13
N TRP A 148 20.77 -6.74 -2.59
CA TRP A 148 21.98 -6.25 -1.93
C TRP A 148 21.87 -4.81 -1.41
N ASN A 149 20.69 -4.21 -1.49
CA ASN A 149 20.46 -2.85 -1.00
C ASN A 149 19.94 -2.78 0.45
N TRP A 150 19.88 -3.94 1.13
CA TRP A 150 19.66 -4.02 2.56
C TRP A 150 20.90 -3.50 3.31
N PRO A 151 20.78 -2.77 4.45
CA PRO A 151 19.54 -2.39 5.14
C PRO A 151 18.98 -1.03 4.71
N GLY A 152 19.60 -0.37 3.73
CA GLY A 152 19.28 1.01 3.34
C GLY A 152 17.82 1.23 2.90
N VAL A 153 17.17 0.20 2.32
CA VAL A 153 15.75 0.25 1.94
C VAL A 153 14.79 0.26 3.12
N GLY A 154 15.30 0.04 4.33
CA GLY A 154 14.49 -0.07 5.56
C GLY A 154 13.80 -1.42 5.71
N GLU A 155 13.81 -1.91 6.96
CA GLU A 155 13.11 -3.11 7.40
C GLU A 155 12.46 -2.84 8.75
N PHE A 156 11.22 -3.27 8.91
CA PHE A 156 10.47 -3.16 10.16
C PHE A 156 10.11 -4.56 10.65
N ASP A 157 10.81 -5.06 11.67
CA ASP A 157 10.41 -6.30 12.34
C ASP A 157 9.33 -5.96 13.34
N ILE A 158 8.09 -6.31 13.00
CA ILE A 158 6.91 -5.93 13.78
C ILE A 158 6.74 -6.89 14.95
N MET A 159 7.03 -8.16 14.71
CA MET A 159 7.07 -9.23 15.69
C MET A 159 8.15 -10.22 15.33
N GLU A 160 9.14 -10.36 16.19
CA GLU A 160 10.08 -11.47 16.18
C GLU A 160 10.08 -12.18 17.53
N ASN A 161 10.39 -13.46 17.48
CA ASN A 161 10.68 -14.26 18.64
C ASN A 161 11.80 -15.25 18.31
N VAL A 162 12.63 -15.58 19.27
CA VAL A 162 13.67 -16.61 19.13
C VAL A 162 13.64 -17.59 20.27
N ASN A 163 13.90 -18.85 19.94
CA ASN A 163 14.10 -19.92 20.91
C ASN A 163 12.91 -20.12 21.90
N GLY A 164 11.71 -19.67 21.50
CA GLY A 164 10.50 -19.80 22.32
C GLY A 164 10.57 -19.07 23.66
N VAL A 165 11.36 -18.01 23.78
CA VAL A 165 11.36 -17.21 25.00
C VAL A 165 10.08 -16.36 25.09
N ASP A 166 9.59 -16.13 26.28
CA ASP A 166 8.37 -15.36 26.51
C ASP A 166 8.61 -13.85 26.30
N ARG A 167 8.79 -13.46 25.03
CA ARG A 167 9.11 -12.09 24.65
C ARG A 167 8.86 -11.84 23.18
N VAL A 168 8.47 -10.61 22.85
CA VAL A 168 8.44 -10.08 21.48
C VAL A 168 9.54 -9.05 21.30
N TRP A 169 10.19 -9.05 20.13
CA TRP A 169 11.07 -7.98 19.66
C TRP A 169 10.40 -7.17 18.56
N GLY A 170 10.65 -5.87 18.57
CA GLY A 170 10.40 -4.95 17.46
C GLY A 170 11.71 -4.27 17.09
N VAL A 171 12.05 -4.24 15.80
CA VAL A 171 13.35 -3.77 15.31
C VAL A 171 13.18 -2.85 14.12
N LEU A 172 14.05 -1.85 14.01
CA LEU A 172 14.26 -1.07 12.79
C LEU A 172 15.66 -1.37 12.26
N HIS A 173 15.75 -1.86 11.01
CA HIS A 173 16.99 -1.95 10.25
C HIS A 173 17.07 -0.87 9.20
N CYS A 174 18.21 -0.14 9.12
CA CYS A 174 18.38 0.95 8.17
C CYS A 174 19.85 1.34 7.93
N GLY A 175 20.07 2.14 6.90
CA GLY A 175 21.38 2.73 6.60
C GLY A 175 22.35 1.73 5.97
N VAL A 176 23.44 1.41 6.64
CA VAL A 176 24.53 0.57 6.11
C VAL A 176 24.94 -0.52 7.10
N SER A 177 25.31 -1.68 6.59
CA SER A 177 25.86 -2.79 7.37
C SER A 177 27.33 -3.04 6.98
N PRO A 178 28.23 -3.33 7.95
CA PRO A 178 27.99 -3.40 9.40
C PRO A 178 27.95 -2.02 10.06
N GLY A 179 27.28 -1.92 11.23
CA GLY A 179 27.21 -0.70 12.03
C GLY A 179 26.20 0.30 11.50
N GLY A 180 26.64 1.46 11.02
CA GLY A 180 25.78 2.52 10.53
C GLY A 180 24.87 3.15 11.59
N PRO A 181 23.95 4.03 11.18
CA PRO A 181 23.10 4.77 12.13
C PRO A 181 22.08 3.88 12.85
N CYS A 182 21.77 2.70 12.32
CA CYS A 182 20.86 1.74 12.92
C CYS A 182 21.57 0.58 13.64
N ASN A 183 22.89 0.66 13.85
CA ASN A 183 23.68 -0.36 14.59
C ASN A 183 23.57 -1.77 13.96
N GLU A 184 23.75 -1.85 12.66
CA GLU A 184 23.59 -3.10 11.92
C GLU A 184 24.72 -4.12 12.24
N LYS A 185 24.39 -5.40 12.41
CA LYS A 185 23.12 -6.13 12.07
C LYS A 185 22.10 -6.20 13.23
N ASN A 186 22.27 -5.51 14.34
CA ASN A 186 21.35 -5.64 15.47
C ASN A 186 20.08 -4.78 15.31
N GLY A 187 20.16 -3.73 14.48
CA GLY A 187 19.08 -2.78 14.33
C GLY A 187 18.89 -1.88 15.56
N ILE A 188 17.93 -0.97 15.51
CA ILE A 188 17.41 -0.23 16.66
C ILE A 188 16.24 -1.02 17.23
N ALA A 189 16.50 -1.79 18.29
CA ALA A 189 15.58 -2.79 18.82
C ALA A 189 15.05 -2.43 20.21
N ASN A 190 13.84 -2.91 20.50
CA ASN A 190 13.32 -3.05 21.85
C ASN A 190 12.51 -4.34 21.97
N SER A 191 12.29 -4.80 23.20
CA SER A 191 11.57 -6.03 23.44
C SER A 191 10.84 -6.03 24.77
N ARG A 192 9.78 -6.84 24.88
CA ARG A 192 9.02 -7.00 26.11
C ARG A 192 8.32 -8.37 26.19
N PRO A 193 7.91 -8.84 27.38
CA PRO A 193 6.92 -9.89 27.51
C PRO A 193 5.57 -9.46 26.92
N CYS A 194 4.78 -10.41 26.44
CA CYS A 194 3.41 -10.11 25.99
C CYS A 194 2.48 -9.76 27.16
N PRO A 195 1.53 -8.85 26.98
CA PRO A 195 0.55 -8.52 28.02
C PRO A 195 -0.42 -9.68 28.28
N GLY A 196 -0.80 -9.87 29.53
CA GLY A 196 -1.89 -10.79 29.91
C GLY A 196 -1.58 -12.28 29.83
N GLY A 197 -0.38 -12.67 29.42
CA GLY A 197 0.01 -14.07 29.32
C GLY A 197 1.30 -14.27 28.54
N SER A 198 1.67 -15.53 28.29
CA SER A 198 2.83 -15.87 27.48
C SER A 198 2.58 -15.57 26.01
N CYS A 199 3.56 -15.00 25.32
CA CYS A 199 3.54 -14.74 23.87
C CYS A 199 3.24 -16.00 23.04
N GLN A 200 3.54 -17.20 23.55
CA GLN A 200 3.33 -18.47 22.87
C GLN A 200 1.95 -19.11 23.15
N SER A 201 1.35 -18.82 24.32
CA SER A 201 0.17 -19.56 24.79
C SER A 201 -1.17 -19.10 24.18
N GLY A 202 -1.20 -17.98 23.48
CA GLY A 202 -2.40 -17.40 22.91
C GLY A 202 -2.14 -16.47 21.74
N PHE A 203 -3.21 -15.95 21.16
CA PHE A 203 -3.14 -14.93 20.15
C PHE A 203 -2.88 -13.56 20.78
N HIS A 204 -1.93 -12.83 20.21
CA HIS A 204 -1.65 -11.44 20.51
C HIS A 204 -1.74 -10.62 19.22
N THR A 205 -2.04 -9.33 19.34
CA THR A 205 -2.07 -8.38 18.21
C THR A 205 -0.76 -7.63 18.17
N TYR A 206 -0.02 -7.79 17.08
CA TYR A 206 1.24 -7.09 16.84
C TYR A 206 1.02 -6.02 15.79
N ARG A 207 1.46 -4.79 16.08
CA ARG A 207 1.18 -3.63 15.23
C ARG A 207 2.39 -2.74 15.09
N PHE A 208 2.59 -2.26 13.87
CA PHE A 208 3.51 -1.17 13.54
C PHE A 208 2.72 0.02 13.00
N GLU A 209 3.13 1.22 13.36
CA GLU A 209 2.61 2.46 12.81
C GLU A 209 3.75 3.36 12.33
N TRP A 210 3.64 3.83 11.08
CA TRP A 210 4.41 4.94 10.56
C TRP A 210 3.53 6.18 10.60
N ASP A 211 3.82 7.08 11.53
CA ASP A 211 3.10 8.34 11.72
C ASP A 211 3.86 9.48 11.02
N ALA A 212 3.40 9.83 9.82
CA ALA A 212 3.89 10.98 9.06
C ALA A 212 3.04 12.24 9.27
N SER A 213 2.07 12.21 10.22
CA SER A 213 1.23 13.36 10.58
C SER A 213 1.91 14.28 11.58
N THR A 214 2.98 13.82 12.23
CA THR A 214 3.76 14.57 13.21
C THR A 214 5.09 15.05 12.65
N SER A 215 5.69 16.06 13.27
CA SER A 215 7.05 16.51 12.99
C SER A 215 7.81 16.63 14.33
N PRO A 216 8.82 15.75 14.58
CA PRO A 216 9.35 14.69 13.72
C PRO A 216 8.34 13.55 13.49
N GLN A 217 8.46 12.87 12.35
CA GLN A 217 7.72 11.64 12.08
C GLN A 217 8.15 10.53 13.03
N GLN A 218 7.28 9.50 13.19
CA GLN A 218 7.52 8.45 14.19
C GLN A 218 7.25 7.06 13.59
N PHE A 219 8.08 6.10 13.96
CA PHE A 219 7.81 4.67 13.86
C PHE A 219 7.50 4.12 15.24
N ARG A 220 6.41 3.35 15.36
CA ARG A 220 5.92 2.86 16.65
C ARG A 220 5.50 1.40 16.56
N TRP A 221 5.92 0.59 17.55
CA TRP A 221 5.60 -0.83 17.66
C TRP A 221 4.75 -1.09 18.90
N TYR A 222 3.74 -1.91 18.72
CA TYR A 222 2.78 -2.25 19.77
C TYR A 222 2.56 -3.76 19.86
N VAL A 223 2.31 -4.27 21.06
CA VAL A 223 1.70 -5.55 21.31
C VAL A 223 0.45 -5.37 22.17
N ASP A 224 -0.71 -5.92 21.74
CA ASP A 224 -2.02 -5.77 22.39
C ASP A 224 -2.34 -4.31 22.74
N ASN A 225 -2.15 -3.41 21.75
CA ASN A 225 -2.32 -1.97 21.87
C ASN A 225 -1.36 -1.25 22.85
N GLN A 226 -0.40 -1.94 23.44
CA GLN A 226 0.60 -1.32 24.30
C GLN A 226 1.86 -0.97 23.50
N LEU A 227 2.17 0.32 23.42
CA LEU A 227 3.42 0.82 22.82
C LEU A 227 4.63 0.26 23.58
N PHE A 228 5.58 -0.32 22.88
CA PHE A 228 6.80 -0.83 23.51
C PHE A 228 8.08 -0.39 22.83
N HIS A 229 8.02 0.08 21.59
CA HIS A 229 9.18 0.60 20.88
C HIS A 229 8.77 1.79 20.01
N GLN A 230 9.67 2.79 19.91
CA GLN A 230 9.49 3.98 19.11
C GLN A 230 10.83 4.51 18.61
N VAL A 231 10.87 4.89 17.33
CA VAL A 231 11.98 5.62 16.72
C VAL A 231 11.44 6.88 16.06
N ASN A 232 12.01 8.03 16.42
CA ASN A 232 11.63 9.32 15.85
C ASN A 232 12.59 9.70 14.71
N GLN A 233 12.07 10.40 13.72
CA GLN A 233 12.82 10.86 12.55
C GLN A 233 14.12 11.58 12.91
N ASN A 234 14.10 12.42 13.94
CA ASN A 234 15.25 13.22 14.38
C ASN A 234 16.31 12.43 15.16
N GLN A 235 16.12 11.14 15.39
CA GLN A 235 17.12 10.23 15.95
C GLN A 235 18.06 9.67 14.88
N LEU A 236 17.74 9.86 13.60
CA LEU A 236 18.48 9.33 12.46
C LEU A 236 18.95 10.46 11.54
N PRO A 237 20.07 10.27 10.82
CA PRO A 237 20.46 11.18 9.75
C PRO A 237 19.35 11.32 8.71
N ALA A 238 19.16 12.54 8.20
CA ALA A 238 18.08 12.84 7.24
C ALA A 238 18.16 11.95 5.99
N ASP A 239 19.34 11.70 5.46
CA ASP A 239 19.55 10.84 4.29
C ASP A 239 19.16 9.40 4.56
N THR A 240 19.45 8.86 5.74
CA THR A 240 19.03 7.52 6.17
C THR A 240 17.50 7.43 6.25
N TRP A 241 16.87 8.43 6.89
CA TRP A 241 15.42 8.51 6.97
C TRP A 241 14.78 8.58 5.57
N ASN A 242 15.30 9.45 4.72
CA ASN A 242 14.80 9.65 3.36
C ASN A 242 14.99 8.40 2.48
N GLN A 243 16.09 7.67 2.65
CA GLN A 243 16.37 6.44 1.92
C GLN A 243 15.28 5.38 2.18
N MET A 244 14.90 5.16 3.44
CA MET A 244 13.89 4.17 3.80
C MET A 244 12.44 4.67 3.64
N THR A 245 12.20 5.99 3.62
CA THR A 245 10.84 6.55 3.51
C THR A 245 10.53 7.13 2.14
N GLY A 246 11.54 7.36 1.29
CA GLY A 246 11.40 8.01 -0.02
C GLY A 246 10.92 7.12 -1.15
N HIS A 247 11.00 5.80 -1.01
CA HIS A 247 10.60 4.83 -2.05
C HIS A 247 9.08 4.54 -2.04
N ALA A 248 8.65 3.63 -2.93
CA ALA A 248 7.23 3.35 -3.17
C ALA A 248 6.47 2.77 -1.97
N GLY A 249 7.16 2.19 -1.00
CA GLY A 249 6.56 1.60 0.20
C GLY A 249 7.18 0.24 0.54
N TYR A 250 6.46 -0.54 1.29
CA TYR A 250 6.90 -1.78 1.90
C TYR A 250 6.01 -2.95 1.47
N PHE A 251 6.53 -4.17 1.57
CA PHE A 251 5.76 -5.40 1.52
C PHE A 251 5.92 -6.18 2.82
N ILE A 252 4.88 -6.92 3.20
CA ILE A 252 4.84 -7.70 4.44
C ILE A 252 5.37 -9.10 4.16
N ILE A 253 6.09 -9.66 5.14
CA ILE A 253 6.61 -11.01 5.15
C ILE A 253 6.17 -11.75 6.42
N LEU A 254 5.79 -13.02 6.25
CA LEU A 254 5.51 -13.96 7.33
C LEU A 254 6.36 -15.19 7.14
N ASN A 255 7.11 -15.60 8.14
CA ASN A 255 7.90 -16.83 8.10
C ASN A 255 8.15 -17.43 9.49
N VAL A 256 8.55 -18.69 9.49
CA VAL A 256 9.23 -19.30 10.64
C VAL A 256 10.56 -19.83 10.14
N ALA A 257 11.64 -19.15 10.48
CA ALA A 257 12.99 -19.63 10.23
C ALA A 257 13.41 -20.66 11.29
N ILE A 258 14.39 -21.48 10.96
CA ILE A 258 15.02 -22.44 11.89
C ILE A 258 16.52 -22.21 11.89
N GLY A 259 17.12 -21.99 13.08
CA GLY A 259 18.51 -21.63 13.25
C GLY A 259 18.81 -20.24 12.70
N GLY A 260 20.06 -19.88 12.63
CA GLY A 260 20.54 -18.59 12.12
C GLY A 260 21.12 -17.69 13.19
N GLU A 261 21.56 -16.50 12.74
CA GLU A 261 22.37 -15.60 13.57
C GLU A 261 21.64 -15.16 14.86
N PHE A 262 20.36 -14.82 14.79
CA PHE A 262 19.65 -14.32 15.96
C PHE A 262 19.40 -15.42 17.01
N PRO A 263 18.85 -16.60 16.70
CA PRO A 263 18.77 -17.71 17.65
C PRO A 263 20.12 -18.11 18.23
N ASP A 264 21.18 -18.16 17.40
CA ASP A 264 22.55 -18.52 17.81
C ASP A 264 23.09 -17.50 18.80
N ASN A 265 23.03 -16.21 18.46
CA ASN A 265 23.54 -15.12 19.31
C ASN A 265 22.78 -15.04 20.65
N TYR A 266 21.45 -15.24 20.63
CA TYR A 266 20.64 -15.18 21.83
C TYR A 266 20.95 -16.35 22.78
N SER A 267 21.15 -17.56 22.26
CA SER A 267 21.44 -18.75 23.07
C SER A 267 22.91 -18.90 23.44
N GLY A 268 23.81 -18.20 22.74
CA GLY A 268 25.25 -18.41 22.86
C GLY A 268 25.75 -19.74 22.30
N THR A 269 24.89 -20.48 21.59
CA THR A 269 25.21 -21.77 20.97
C THR A 269 24.60 -21.87 19.58
N ARG A 270 25.21 -22.69 18.73
CA ARG A 270 24.67 -22.91 17.39
C ARG A 270 23.32 -23.65 17.46
N THR A 271 22.35 -23.13 16.71
CA THR A 271 20.99 -23.69 16.64
C THR A 271 20.74 -24.31 15.24
N PRO A 272 19.74 -25.23 15.10
CA PRO A 272 18.85 -25.72 16.15
C PRO A 272 19.54 -26.68 17.12
N GLY A 273 19.10 -26.64 18.39
CA GLY A 273 19.60 -27.55 19.40
C GLY A 273 19.10 -29.00 19.21
N PRO A 274 19.77 -29.99 19.83
CA PRO A 274 19.43 -31.41 19.63
C PRO A 274 18.03 -31.78 20.16
N GLY A 275 17.46 -31.00 21.06
CA GLY A 275 16.12 -31.21 21.67
C GLY A 275 14.97 -30.52 20.91
N ILE A 276 15.24 -29.81 19.81
CA ILE A 276 14.19 -29.10 19.07
C ILE A 276 13.09 -30.04 18.57
N VAL A 277 11.83 -29.64 18.75
CA VAL A 277 10.65 -30.40 18.32
C VAL A 277 10.09 -29.77 17.04
N PRO A 278 10.07 -30.47 15.89
CA PRO A 278 9.45 -29.97 14.68
C PRO A 278 7.93 -30.01 14.73
N GLY A 279 7.26 -29.25 13.83
CA GLY A 279 5.82 -29.36 13.61
C GLY A 279 4.95 -28.45 14.47
N ILE A 280 5.53 -27.54 15.25
CA ILE A 280 4.76 -26.54 16.03
C ILE A 280 4.56 -25.29 15.17
N PRO A 281 3.32 -24.96 14.78
CA PRO A 281 3.06 -23.86 13.85
C PRO A 281 3.09 -22.48 14.53
N MET A 282 3.45 -21.45 13.77
CA MET A 282 2.93 -20.11 13.95
C MET A 282 1.54 -20.06 13.33
N VAL A 283 0.56 -19.53 14.04
CA VAL A 283 -0.84 -19.44 13.60
C VAL A 283 -1.21 -17.97 13.45
N ILE A 284 -1.70 -17.58 12.29
CA ILE A 284 -2.05 -16.19 11.95
C ILE A 284 -3.55 -16.14 11.68
N ASP A 285 -4.28 -15.34 12.44
CA ASP A 285 -5.72 -15.14 12.32
C ASP A 285 -6.04 -14.12 11.22
N TYR A 286 -5.37 -12.98 11.22
CA TYR A 286 -5.46 -12.01 10.15
C TYR A 286 -4.18 -11.20 9.97
N VAL A 287 -4.05 -10.60 8.79
CA VAL A 287 -3.11 -9.50 8.50
C VAL A 287 -3.88 -8.36 7.86
N GLY A 288 -3.67 -7.14 8.34
CA GLY A 288 -4.30 -5.95 7.80
C GLY A 288 -3.36 -4.76 7.69
N VAL A 289 -3.61 -3.91 6.71
CA VAL A 289 -2.96 -2.61 6.57
C VAL A 289 -4.01 -1.54 6.39
N TRP A 290 -3.89 -0.47 7.16
CA TRP A 290 -4.78 0.68 7.12
C TRP A 290 -3.98 1.97 7.04
N THR A 291 -4.58 2.99 6.45
CA THR A 291 -4.03 4.35 6.43
C THR A 291 -5.04 5.35 6.95
N SER A 292 -4.56 6.39 7.63
CA SER A 292 -5.38 7.54 8.05
C SER A 292 -4.69 8.85 7.63
N GLY A 293 -5.47 9.91 7.49
CA GLY A 293 -4.97 11.27 7.19
C GLY A 293 -5.70 11.93 6.04
N SER A 294 -5.69 13.25 5.99
CA SER A 294 -6.31 14.08 4.94
C SER A 294 -5.45 14.18 3.66
N GLY A 295 -4.61 13.22 3.41
CA GLY A 295 -3.83 13.09 2.18
C GLY A 295 -4.37 11.93 1.38
N GLY A 296 -4.85 12.21 0.18
CA GLY A 296 -5.52 11.31 -0.74
C GLY A 296 -5.00 9.87 -0.71
N GLY A 297 -5.94 8.98 -0.78
CA GLY A 297 -5.72 7.54 -0.68
C GLY A 297 -4.57 7.04 -1.54
N GLY A 298 -3.73 6.22 -0.93
CA GLY A 298 -2.91 5.29 -1.67
C GLY A 298 -3.82 4.32 -2.44
N PRO A 299 -3.35 3.74 -3.53
CA PRO A 299 -4.18 2.94 -4.40
C PRO A 299 -4.73 1.73 -3.64
N THR A 300 -6.01 1.78 -3.33
CA THR A 300 -6.78 0.60 -2.97
C THR A 300 -6.85 -0.26 -4.21
N THR A 301 -6.15 -1.39 -4.24
CA THR A 301 -6.51 -2.46 -5.18
C THR A 301 -7.78 -3.14 -4.66
N THR A 302 -8.87 -2.41 -4.61
CA THR A 302 -10.18 -3.01 -4.72
C THR A 302 -10.38 -3.30 -6.19
N THR A 303 -10.71 -4.51 -6.54
CA THR A 303 -11.23 -4.92 -7.85
C THR A 303 -12.64 -4.33 -8.10
N THR A 304 -12.94 -3.18 -7.52
CA THR A 304 -14.05 -2.34 -7.96
C THR A 304 -13.47 -1.44 -9.05
N PRO A 305 -14.00 -1.47 -10.26
CA PRO A 305 -13.58 -0.53 -11.29
C PRO A 305 -13.65 0.89 -10.72
N PRO A 306 -12.65 1.74 -10.98
CA PRO A 306 -12.71 3.15 -10.55
C PRO A 306 -14.03 3.74 -11.03
N PRO A 307 -14.66 4.62 -10.24
CA PRO A 307 -15.96 5.17 -10.62
C PRO A 307 -15.87 5.79 -12.02
N THR A 308 -16.70 5.28 -12.92
CA THR A 308 -16.75 5.67 -14.35
C THR A 308 -17.40 7.04 -14.59
N CYS A 309 -17.63 7.81 -13.54
CA CYS A 309 -18.49 8.98 -13.56
C CYS A 309 -17.79 10.30 -13.90
N GLY A 310 -16.47 10.39 -13.93
CA GLY A 310 -15.77 11.65 -14.27
C GLY A 310 -15.68 11.89 -15.79
N PRO A 311 -15.76 13.15 -16.28
CA PRO A 311 -15.62 13.44 -17.70
C PRO A 311 -14.19 13.16 -18.18
N LEU A 312 -14.05 12.64 -19.41
CA LEU A 312 -12.77 12.57 -20.11
C LEU A 312 -12.27 13.98 -20.40
N VAL A 313 -11.07 14.33 -19.90
CA VAL A 313 -10.53 15.69 -19.96
C VAL A 313 -9.26 15.82 -20.79
N SER A 314 -8.66 14.70 -21.22
CA SER A 314 -7.41 14.66 -22.01
C SER A 314 -7.63 14.65 -23.52
N GLN A 315 -8.80 14.25 -24.02
CA GLN A 315 -9.02 14.05 -25.45
C GLN A 315 -8.78 15.33 -26.26
N GLY A 316 -7.94 15.21 -27.31
CA GLY A 316 -7.58 16.32 -28.19
C GLY A 316 -6.73 17.42 -27.52
N ARG A 317 -6.20 17.20 -26.32
CA ARG A 317 -5.38 18.18 -25.62
C ARG A 317 -3.93 18.19 -26.12
N PRO A 318 -3.22 19.33 -25.97
CA PRO A 318 -1.81 19.41 -26.31
C PRO A 318 -0.97 18.39 -25.54
N THR A 319 -0.08 17.71 -26.25
CA THR A 319 0.80 16.67 -25.69
C THR A 319 2.25 16.93 -26.03
N SER A 320 3.17 16.38 -25.27
CA SER A 320 4.58 16.32 -25.58
C SER A 320 5.19 15.04 -25.01
N ALA A 321 6.32 14.63 -25.55
CA ALA A 321 7.03 13.43 -25.09
C ALA A 321 8.54 13.65 -25.18
N SER A 322 9.31 12.90 -24.39
CA SER A 322 10.78 12.92 -24.41
C SER A 322 11.35 12.35 -25.70
N SER A 323 10.60 11.45 -26.37
CA SER A 323 10.95 10.90 -27.67
C SER A 323 9.70 10.40 -28.39
N VAL A 324 9.84 10.19 -29.69
CA VAL A 324 8.92 9.45 -30.56
C VAL A 324 9.72 8.47 -31.41
N GLU A 325 9.16 7.29 -31.66
CA GLU A 325 9.81 6.27 -32.49
C GLU A 325 9.90 6.73 -33.95
N SER A 326 8.81 7.30 -34.48
CA SER A 326 8.74 7.88 -35.82
C SER A 326 7.57 8.88 -35.90
N GLY A 327 7.47 9.59 -37.04
CA GLY A 327 6.37 10.54 -37.29
C GLY A 327 4.97 9.90 -37.27
N ASN A 328 4.87 8.58 -37.44
CA ASN A 328 3.61 7.84 -37.38
C ASN A 328 3.22 7.42 -35.95
N GLN A 329 4.03 7.77 -34.94
CA GLN A 329 3.79 7.49 -33.50
C GLN A 329 3.90 8.76 -32.65
N ALA A 330 3.38 9.87 -33.17
CA ALA A 330 3.44 11.18 -32.50
C ALA A 330 2.72 11.19 -31.14
N ALA A 331 3.18 12.04 -30.22
CA ALA A 331 2.59 12.15 -28.88
C ALA A 331 1.07 12.44 -28.91
N ALA A 332 0.58 13.20 -29.89
CA ALA A 332 -0.82 13.56 -30.00
C ALA A 332 -1.75 12.37 -30.30
N PHE A 333 -1.23 11.29 -30.84
CA PHE A 333 -2.02 10.09 -31.17
C PHE A 333 -2.50 9.31 -29.93
N ALA A 334 -1.94 9.60 -28.78
CA ALA A 334 -2.37 8.97 -27.52
C ALA A 334 -3.57 9.66 -26.86
N VAL A 335 -4.15 10.69 -27.48
CA VAL A 335 -5.35 11.41 -26.99
C VAL A 335 -6.31 11.78 -28.13
N ASP A 336 -6.19 11.13 -29.30
CA ASP A 336 -7.02 11.46 -30.47
C ASP A 336 -8.35 10.69 -30.51
N GLY A 337 -8.54 9.73 -29.60
CA GLY A 337 -9.75 8.90 -29.49
C GLY A 337 -9.75 7.73 -30.47
N SER A 338 -8.60 7.37 -31.06
CA SER A 338 -8.48 6.32 -32.08
C SER A 338 -7.52 5.22 -31.66
N THR A 339 -8.02 4.01 -31.51
CA THR A 339 -7.18 2.82 -31.31
C THR A 339 -6.46 2.33 -32.56
N ALA A 340 -6.54 3.06 -33.68
CA ALA A 340 -5.78 2.80 -34.90
C ALA A 340 -4.47 3.60 -34.98
N THR A 341 -4.28 4.55 -34.09
CA THR A 341 -3.10 5.41 -33.91
C THR A 341 -2.52 5.23 -32.53
N ARG A 342 -1.21 5.51 -32.33
CA ARG A 342 -0.56 5.37 -31.04
C ARG A 342 0.63 6.30 -30.88
N TRP A 343 1.02 6.56 -29.64
CA TRP A 343 2.35 7.04 -29.33
C TRP A 343 3.30 5.86 -29.08
N SER A 344 4.55 5.99 -29.54
CA SER A 344 5.67 5.12 -29.18
C SER A 344 6.90 5.93 -28.91
N SER A 345 7.66 5.57 -27.86
CA SER A 345 8.97 6.15 -27.55
C SER A 345 10.10 5.51 -28.37
N ALA A 346 11.29 6.10 -28.34
CA ALA A 346 12.51 5.40 -28.72
C ALA A 346 12.72 4.14 -27.86
N HIS A 347 13.53 3.17 -28.40
CA HIS A 347 13.78 1.88 -27.76
C HIS A 347 14.82 1.96 -26.63
N SER A 348 14.64 2.88 -25.71
CA SER A 348 15.51 3.13 -24.55
C SER A 348 14.70 3.50 -23.30
N GLU A 349 15.39 3.73 -22.18
CA GLU A 349 14.82 4.15 -20.89
C GLU A 349 15.73 5.22 -20.26
N PRO A 350 15.15 6.15 -19.47
CA PRO A 350 13.72 6.40 -19.25
C PRO A 350 13.11 7.24 -20.35
N HIS A 351 11.77 7.16 -20.52
CA HIS A 351 11.01 8.07 -21.38
C HIS A 351 9.74 8.54 -20.68
N TRP A 352 9.33 9.79 -21.01
CA TRP A 352 8.06 10.34 -20.54
C TRP A 352 7.19 10.82 -21.72
N TRP A 353 5.91 10.82 -21.48
CA TRP A 353 4.84 11.42 -22.27
C TRP A 353 3.94 12.24 -21.36
N GLN A 354 3.41 13.39 -21.82
CA GLN A 354 2.53 14.23 -21.00
C GLN A 354 1.45 14.93 -21.82
N VAL A 355 0.37 15.28 -21.14
CA VAL A 355 -0.75 16.07 -21.66
C VAL A 355 -0.95 17.33 -20.83
N ASP A 356 -1.27 18.46 -21.50
CA ASP A 356 -1.68 19.73 -20.89
C ASP A 356 -3.21 19.83 -20.93
N LEU A 357 -3.88 19.75 -19.81
CA LEU A 357 -5.34 19.83 -19.68
C LEU A 357 -5.87 21.28 -19.85
N GLY A 358 -4.97 22.27 -20.03
CA GLY A 358 -5.26 23.68 -20.23
C GLY A 358 -5.52 24.47 -18.93
N SER A 359 -5.99 23.83 -17.87
CA SER A 359 -6.16 24.43 -16.55
C SER A 359 -6.06 23.34 -15.48
N SER A 360 -5.74 23.72 -14.23
CA SER A 360 -5.77 22.78 -13.10
C SER A 360 -7.19 22.24 -12.90
N ARG A 361 -7.31 20.92 -12.81
CA ARG A 361 -8.57 20.18 -12.67
C ARG A 361 -8.44 19.11 -11.59
N ALA A 362 -9.48 18.90 -10.82
CA ALA A 362 -9.57 17.75 -9.94
C ALA A 362 -9.67 16.47 -10.80
N LEU A 363 -8.81 15.50 -10.54
CA LEU A 363 -8.66 14.27 -11.31
C LEU A 363 -9.04 13.06 -10.47
N SER A 364 -9.54 12.00 -11.10
CA SER A 364 -9.96 10.78 -10.42
C SER A 364 -9.34 9.50 -11.00
N ARG A 365 -8.95 9.52 -12.28
CA ARG A 365 -8.52 8.31 -12.97
C ARG A 365 -7.68 8.62 -14.20
N VAL A 366 -6.73 7.72 -14.47
CA VAL A 366 -6.07 7.58 -15.77
C VAL A 366 -6.37 6.18 -16.31
N ARG A 367 -6.73 6.09 -17.59
CA ARG A 367 -6.77 4.81 -18.29
C ARG A 367 -5.69 4.80 -19.36
N ILE A 368 -4.89 3.75 -19.39
CA ILE A 368 -3.89 3.52 -20.43
C ILE A 368 -4.32 2.31 -21.25
N ASN A 369 -4.54 2.51 -22.54
CA ASN A 369 -4.75 1.43 -23.48
C ASN A 369 -3.41 1.13 -24.17
N TRP A 370 -2.70 0.15 -23.61
CA TRP A 370 -1.37 -0.22 -24.09
C TRP A 370 -1.40 -0.94 -25.42
N GLU A 371 -0.38 -0.68 -26.21
CA GLU A 371 0.05 -1.56 -27.29
C GLU A 371 0.90 -2.72 -26.67
N ALA A 372 1.39 -3.68 -27.46
CA ALA A 372 2.17 -4.80 -26.96
C ALA A 372 3.47 -4.38 -26.23
N ALA A 373 4.01 -3.21 -26.57
CA ALA A 373 5.20 -2.63 -25.95
C ALA A 373 4.85 -1.75 -24.73
N TYR A 374 4.37 -2.38 -23.68
CA TYR A 374 3.92 -1.69 -22.47
C TYR A 374 5.06 -1.37 -21.49
N GLY A 375 4.77 -0.52 -20.51
CA GLY A 375 5.64 -0.21 -19.39
C GLY A 375 5.55 -1.26 -18.29
N ARG A 376 6.66 -1.92 -17.96
CA ARG A 376 6.75 -2.79 -16.77
C ARG A 376 6.87 -1.98 -15.50
N ALA A 377 7.73 -0.95 -15.51
CA ALA A 377 7.82 0.02 -14.42
C ALA A 377 7.58 1.44 -14.95
N TYR A 378 6.66 2.14 -14.33
CA TYR A 378 6.31 3.51 -14.68
C TYR A 378 5.60 4.25 -13.55
N SER A 379 5.54 5.57 -13.64
CA SER A 379 4.73 6.41 -12.76
C SER A 379 3.81 7.35 -13.54
N ILE A 380 2.69 7.73 -12.91
CA ILE A 380 1.82 8.83 -13.33
C ILE A 380 2.12 10.01 -12.41
N GLN A 381 2.50 11.12 -13.02
CA GLN A 381 2.90 12.32 -12.31
C GLN A 381 1.97 13.48 -12.63
N LEU A 382 1.74 14.35 -11.66
CA LEU A 382 0.88 15.51 -11.74
C LEU A 382 1.69 16.78 -11.56
N SER A 383 1.33 17.86 -12.31
CA SER A 383 1.96 19.17 -12.17
C SER A 383 0.98 20.30 -12.48
N ASP A 384 1.16 21.45 -11.83
CA ASP A 384 0.41 22.65 -12.13
C ASP A 384 1.15 23.60 -13.07
N ASN A 385 2.49 23.45 -13.20
CA ASN A 385 3.37 24.33 -13.98
C ASN A 385 4.18 23.63 -15.09
N GLY A 386 4.08 22.28 -15.21
CA GLY A 386 4.81 21.48 -16.20
C GLY A 386 6.30 21.29 -15.90
N SER A 387 6.81 21.80 -14.78
CA SER A 387 8.23 21.72 -14.38
C SER A 387 8.45 21.04 -13.03
N THR A 388 7.58 21.25 -12.07
CA THR A 388 7.62 20.56 -10.77
C THR A 388 6.56 19.45 -10.75
N TRP A 389 7.00 18.21 -10.54
CA TRP A 389 6.17 17.03 -10.64
C TRP A 389 6.01 16.34 -9.28
N ARG A 390 4.80 15.88 -8.99
CA ARG A 390 4.50 15.00 -7.86
C ARG A 390 3.94 13.68 -8.38
N GLU A 391 4.34 12.59 -7.80
CA GLU A 391 3.84 11.26 -8.15
C GLU A 391 2.41 11.08 -7.65
N ALA A 392 1.52 10.57 -8.51
CA ALA A 392 0.16 10.22 -8.19
C ALA A 392 -0.07 8.70 -8.20
N TYR A 393 0.78 7.98 -8.93
CA TYR A 393 0.77 6.52 -9.02
C TYR A 393 2.14 6.03 -9.51
N SER A 394 2.56 4.86 -9.04
CA SER A 394 3.70 4.14 -9.62
C SER A 394 3.49 2.63 -9.57
N THR A 395 4.10 1.93 -10.52
CA THR A 395 4.11 0.46 -10.59
C THR A 395 5.45 -0.05 -11.09
N PHE A 396 5.84 -1.24 -10.66
CA PHE A 396 6.97 -2.02 -11.17
C PHE A 396 6.52 -3.34 -11.81
N SER A 397 5.20 -3.51 -11.97
CA SER A 397 4.57 -4.73 -12.47
C SER A 397 3.43 -4.43 -13.44
N GLY A 398 3.58 -3.42 -14.29
CA GLY A 398 2.63 -3.14 -15.35
C GLY A 398 2.35 -4.39 -16.18
N SER A 399 1.09 -4.63 -16.51
CA SER A 399 0.61 -5.87 -17.13
C SER A 399 0.26 -5.70 -18.61
N GLY A 400 0.25 -4.46 -19.12
CA GLY A 400 -0.20 -4.17 -20.49
C GLY A 400 -1.72 -4.30 -20.64
N GLY A 401 -2.20 -4.30 -21.86
CA GLY A 401 -3.63 -4.32 -22.16
C GLY A 401 -4.28 -2.98 -21.79
N VAL A 402 -5.42 -3.01 -21.10
CA VAL A 402 -6.07 -1.80 -20.59
C VAL A 402 -5.89 -1.71 -19.08
N GLU A 403 -5.20 -0.70 -18.62
CA GLU A 403 -5.00 -0.43 -17.20
C GLU A 403 -5.82 0.79 -16.77
N ASP A 404 -6.74 0.60 -15.82
CA ASP A 404 -7.51 1.65 -15.17
C ASP A 404 -6.86 2.01 -13.83
N ILE A 405 -6.30 3.21 -13.72
CA ILE A 405 -5.49 3.68 -12.62
C ILE A 405 -6.23 4.78 -11.87
N GLY A 406 -6.64 4.50 -10.64
CA GLY A 406 -7.18 5.53 -9.74
C GLY A 406 -6.09 6.54 -9.38
N ILE A 407 -6.36 7.82 -9.56
CA ILE A 407 -5.51 8.91 -9.11
C ILE A 407 -6.33 9.95 -8.36
N SER A 408 -5.68 10.74 -7.53
CA SER A 408 -6.34 11.83 -6.82
C SER A 408 -5.49 13.10 -6.83
N GLY A 409 -6.15 14.24 -6.76
CA GLY A 409 -5.51 15.54 -6.72
C GLY A 409 -5.93 16.43 -7.87
N SER A 410 -5.49 17.71 -7.84
CA SER A 410 -5.76 18.66 -8.91
C SER A 410 -4.46 18.95 -9.67
N ALA A 411 -4.51 18.98 -10.99
CA ALA A 411 -3.36 19.28 -11.83
C ALA A 411 -3.78 19.85 -13.19
N ARG A 412 -2.89 20.64 -13.81
CA ARG A 412 -2.99 21.05 -15.20
C ARG A 412 -2.29 20.06 -16.13
N TYR A 413 -1.17 19.47 -15.70
CA TYR A 413 -0.39 18.52 -16.50
C TYR A 413 -0.43 17.15 -15.88
N VAL A 414 -0.57 16.13 -16.73
CA VAL A 414 -0.47 14.73 -16.34
C VAL A 414 0.61 14.08 -17.20
N ARG A 415 1.56 13.37 -16.55
CA ARG A 415 2.69 12.72 -17.21
C ARG A 415 2.71 11.23 -16.91
N PHE A 416 2.90 10.44 -17.94
CA PHE A 416 3.47 9.11 -17.88
C PHE A 416 4.99 9.21 -17.83
N ASN A 417 5.65 8.52 -16.91
CA ASN A 417 7.11 8.45 -16.83
C ASN A 417 7.52 6.98 -16.71
N GLY A 418 7.95 6.40 -17.86
CA GLY A 418 8.35 5.01 -17.97
C GLY A 418 9.84 4.83 -17.64
N THR A 419 10.12 3.89 -16.72
CA THR A 419 11.47 3.60 -16.24
C THR A 419 11.95 2.19 -16.60
N GLN A 420 11.03 1.27 -16.94
CA GLN A 420 11.36 -0.07 -17.42
C GLN A 420 10.33 -0.53 -18.45
N ARG A 421 10.80 -0.95 -19.60
CA ARG A 421 10.00 -1.54 -20.68
C ARG A 421 9.74 -3.02 -20.40
N ALA A 422 8.61 -3.54 -20.87
CA ALA A 422 8.30 -4.97 -20.81
C ALA A 422 8.89 -5.75 -22.01
N THR A 423 9.24 -5.06 -23.09
CA THR A 423 9.73 -5.63 -24.35
C THR A 423 11.02 -4.94 -24.80
N VAL A 424 11.62 -5.42 -25.89
CA VAL A 424 12.79 -4.77 -26.53
C VAL A 424 12.43 -3.47 -27.25
N TYR A 425 11.15 -3.21 -27.51
CA TYR A 425 10.64 -1.99 -28.12
C TYR A 425 10.49 -0.85 -27.11
N GLY A 426 10.11 0.37 -27.53
CA GLY A 426 9.83 1.49 -26.64
C GLY A 426 8.58 1.32 -25.78
N PHE A 427 8.20 2.36 -25.05
CA PHE A 427 6.86 2.44 -24.45
C PHE A 427 5.86 2.82 -25.53
N SER A 428 4.70 2.13 -25.61
CA SER A 428 3.71 2.39 -26.64
C SER A 428 2.28 2.19 -26.10
N PHE A 429 1.42 3.17 -26.29
CA PHE A 429 -0.01 3.06 -25.98
C PHE A 429 -0.87 3.70 -27.06
N TRP A 430 -2.05 3.09 -27.31
CA TRP A 430 -3.07 3.56 -28.24
C TRP A 430 -3.70 4.85 -27.68
N GLU A 431 -4.11 4.82 -26.41
CA GLU A 431 -4.77 5.93 -25.74
C GLU A 431 -4.27 6.10 -24.31
N PHE A 432 -4.17 7.37 -23.91
CA PHE A 432 -3.91 7.79 -22.54
C PHE A 432 -5.01 8.76 -22.11
N GLU A 433 -6.01 8.23 -21.44
CA GLU A 433 -7.21 8.92 -21.06
C GLU A 433 -7.12 9.43 -19.62
N VAL A 434 -7.34 10.72 -19.40
CA VAL A 434 -7.39 11.34 -18.07
C VAL A 434 -8.84 11.75 -17.78
N PHE A 435 -9.33 11.36 -16.64
CA PHE A 435 -10.71 11.65 -16.20
C PHE A 435 -10.71 12.61 -15.03
N GLY A 436 -11.58 13.62 -15.11
CA GLY A 436 -11.87 14.51 -14.01
C GLY A 436 -12.47 13.78 -12.80
N ALA A 437 -12.44 14.41 -11.63
CA ALA A 437 -13.16 13.88 -10.48
C ALA A 437 -14.67 13.83 -10.80
N CYS A 438 -15.35 12.80 -10.29
CA CYS A 438 -16.80 12.80 -10.27
C CYS A 438 -17.22 14.04 -9.50
N GLY A 439 -18.02 14.91 -10.11
CA GLY A 439 -18.68 15.98 -9.35
C GLY A 439 -19.38 15.30 -8.21
N SER A 440 -19.06 15.67 -6.99
CA SER A 440 -19.89 15.34 -5.85
C SER A 440 -21.29 15.81 -6.24
N GLN A 441 -22.20 14.86 -6.45
CA GLN A 441 -23.59 15.25 -6.39
C GLN A 441 -23.73 15.89 -5.01
N PRO A 442 -24.17 17.14 -4.88
CA PRO A 442 -24.22 17.76 -3.59
C PRO A 442 -25.14 16.89 -2.73
N THR A 443 -24.53 16.11 -1.82
CA THR A 443 -25.24 15.75 -0.61
C THR A 443 -25.57 17.08 0.00
N THR A 444 -26.84 17.43 0.00
CA THR A 444 -27.40 18.56 0.74
C THR A 444 -27.04 18.40 2.21
N THR A 445 -25.83 18.81 2.55
CA THR A 445 -25.50 19.23 3.89
C THR A 445 -25.67 20.74 3.85
N THR A 446 -26.83 21.18 4.21
CA THR A 446 -27.13 22.58 4.49
C THR A 446 -26.17 23.08 5.56
N THR A 447 -25.05 23.66 5.15
CA THR A 447 -24.41 24.73 5.92
C THR A 447 -24.93 26.03 5.34
N GLN A 448 -26.05 26.45 5.87
CA GLN A 448 -26.62 27.78 5.67
C GLN A 448 -25.62 28.81 6.20
N PRO A 449 -25.14 29.77 5.37
CA PRO A 449 -24.62 31.01 5.94
C PRO A 449 -25.77 31.75 6.63
N PRO A 450 -25.56 32.47 7.73
CA PRO A 450 -26.63 33.18 8.45
C PRO A 450 -27.13 34.35 7.61
N GLY A 451 -28.35 34.23 7.08
CA GLY A 451 -29.03 35.31 6.35
C GLY A 451 -30.23 34.77 5.59
N GLY A 452 -31.43 35.00 6.12
CA GLY A 452 -32.70 34.41 5.72
C GLY A 452 -33.15 34.73 4.30
N GLY A 453 -32.98 33.78 3.40
CA GLY A 453 -33.67 33.65 2.12
C GLY A 453 -34.39 32.32 2.05
N THR A 454 -35.52 32.25 1.35
CA THR A 454 -36.45 31.12 1.33
C THR A 454 -36.10 30.09 0.24
N TYR A 455 -35.23 30.44 -0.72
CA TYR A 455 -34.90 29.64 -1.89
C TYR A 455 -33.44 29.23 -1.95
N PRO A 456 -33.07 28.24 -2.81
CA PRO A 456 -31.66 27.85 -3.02
C PRO A 456 -30.77 29.05 -3.37
N GLY A 457 -29.52 29.04 -2.87
CA GLY A 457 -28.57 30.13 -3.14
C GLY A 457 -28.23 30.24 -4.64
N TRP A 458 -28.17 31.45 -5.18
CA TRP A 458 -27.64 31.69 -6.52
C TRP A 458 -26.15 31.29 -6.60
N ALA A 459 -25.75 30.70 -7.73
CA ALA A 459 -24.38 30.33 -7.97
C ALA A 459 -23.99 30.57 -9.46
N PRO A 460 -22.75 31.04 -9.74
CA PRO A 460 -22.26 31.17 -11.11
C PRO A 460 -22.08 29.80 -11.75
N GLY A 461 -22.21 29.73 -13.09
CA GLY A 461 -22.11 28.48 -13.86
C GLY A 461 -23.37 27.60 -13.80
N THR A 462 -24.44 28.06 -13.15
CA THR A 462 -25.71 27.34 -13.01
C THR A 462 -26.70 27.76 -14.08
N ALA A 463 -27.36 26.78 -14.74
CA ALA A 463 -28.44 27.06 -15.67
C ALA A 463 -29.74 27.33 -14.92
N TYR A 464 -30.33 28.49 -15.16
CA TYR A 464 -31.62 28.90 -14.61
C TYR A 464 -32.68 29.04 -15.72
N ALA A 465 -33.80 28.40 -15.52
CA ALA A 465 -34.96 28.53 -16.40
C ALA A 465 -35.78 29.76 -15.97
N VAL A 466 -36.59 30.28 -16.89
CA VAL A 466 -37.58 31.35 -16.55
C VAL A 466 -38.45 30.87 -15.40
N GLY A 467 -38.60 31.69 -14.37
CA GLY A 467 -39.36 31.36 -13.17
C GLY A 467 -38.57 30.68 -12.06
N SER A 468 -37.31 30.24 -12.30
CA SER A 468 -36.43 29.73 -11.23
C SER A 468 -36.29 30.76 -10.11
N ARG A 469 -36.35 30.31 -8.86
CA ARG A 469 -36.22 31.19 -7.67
C ARG A 469 -34.94 30.88 -6.94
N VAL A 470 -34.22 31.94 -6.54
CA VAL A 470 -32.94 31.87 -5.86
C VAL A 470 -32.86 32.91 -4.73
N SER A 471 -32.01 32.63 -3.75
CA SER A 471 -31.66 33.62 -2.73
C SER A 471 -30.22 34.10 -2.96
N TYR A 472 -29.98 35.38 -2.85
CA TYR A 472 -28.66 36.02 -2.90
C TYR A 472 -28.57 37.14 -1.86
N ALA A 473 -27.50 37.11 -1.05
CA ALA A 473 -27.29 38.09 0.04
C ALA A 473 -28.52 38.28 0.96
N GLY A 474 -29.24 37.19 1.26
CA GLY A 474 -30.42 37.23 2.14
C GLY A 474 -31.71 37.72 1.52
N LEU A 475 -31.74 37.97 0.22
CA LEU A 475 -32.91 38.42 -0.56
C LEU A 475 -33.28 37.39 -1.62
N ASP A 476 -34.56 37.29 -1.92
CA ASP A 476 -35.10 36.32 -2.88
C ASP A 476 -35.33 36.95 -4.24
N TYR A 477 -35.04 36.16 -5.32
CA TYR A 477 -35.13 36.62 -6.70
C TYR A 477 -35.76 35.53 -7.59
N GLN A 478 -36.40 35.97 -8.68
CA GLN A 478 -36.96 35.12 -9.71
C GLN A 478 -36.27 35.38 -11.04
N CYS A 479 -35.87 34.31 -11.75
CA CYS A 479 -35.26 34.38 -13.07
C CYS A 479 -36.28 34.81 -14.13
N LEU A 480 -35.97 35.88 -14.87
CA LEU A 480 -36.80 36.45 -15.92
C LEU A 480 -36.51 35.86 -17.30
N GLN A 481 -35.26 35.47 -17.56
CA GLN A 481 -34.81 34.88 -18.83
C GLN A 481 -33.94 33.67 -18.57
N ALA A 482 -34.19 32.58 -19.31
CA ALA A 482 -33.37 31.39 -19.20
C ALA A 482 -31.91 31.70 -19.60
N HIS A 483 -30.96 31.37 -18.71
CA HIS A 483 -29.55 31.63 -18.94
C HIS A 483 -28.68 30.70 -18.07
N THR A 484 -27.41 30.57 -18.44
CA THR A 484 -26.39 30.04 -17.52
C THR A 484 -25.69 31.21 -16.88
N SER A 485 -25.76 31.30 -15.56
CA SER A 485 -25.17 32.42 -14.79
C SER A 485 -23.67 32.46 -14.89
N ILE A 486 -23.10 33.65 -14.91
CA ILE A 486 -21.66 33.87 -14.80
C ILE A 486 -21.37 34.79 -13.62
N THR A 487 -20.13 34.78 -13.12
CA THR A 487 -19.64 35.78 -12.16
C THR A 487 -19.84 37.17 -12.78
N SER A 488 -20.48 38.09 -12.14
CA SER A 488 -20.97 39.39 -12.58
C SER A 488 -22.46 39.47 -12.97
N TRP A 489 -23.17 38.32 -12.99
CA TRP A 489 -24.62 38.29 -13.22
C TRP A 489 -25.39 37.92 -11.95
N GLU A 490 -24.85 38.33 -10.79
CA GLU A 490 -25.54 38.21 -9.50
C GLU A 490 -26.90 38.92 -9.53
N PRO A 491 -27.93 38.36 -8.90
CA PRO A 491 -29.30 38.91 -8.97
C PRO A 491 -29.44 40.41 -8.77
N PRO A 492 -28.75 41.08 -7.83
CA PRO A 492 -28.80 42.52 -7.72
C PRO A 492 -28.18 43.33 -8.89
N ASN A 493 -27.22 42.70 -9.58
CA ASN A 493 -26.38 43.35 -10.62
C ASN A 493 -26.92 43.10 -12.03
N ALA A 494 -27.87 42.18 -12.20
CA ALA A 494 -28.40 41.76 -13.50
C ALA A 494 -29.94 41.83 -13.52
N ALA A 495 -30.49 43.03 -13.38
CA ALA A 495 -31.94 43.28 -13.30
C ALA A 495 -32.72 42.85 -14.55
N SER A 496 -32.10 42.69 -15.69
CA SER A 496 -32.72 42.12 -16.89
C SER A 496 -32.93 40.59 -16.81
N LEU A 497 -32.16 39.94 -15.96
CA LEU A 497 -32.20 38.48 -15.76
C LEU A 497 -32.96 38.07 -14.48
N TRP A 498 -33.02 38.98 -13.49
CA TRP A 498 -33.53 38.70 -12.17
C TRP A 498 -34.48 39.74 -11.65
N GLN A 499 -35.62 39.33 -11.15
CA GLN A 499 -36.58 40.15 -10.42
C GLN A 499 -36.51 39.81 -8.96
N ARG A 500 -36.37 40.81 -8.09
CA ARG A 500 -36.49 40.62 -6.66
C ARG A 500 -37.93 40.30 -6.29
N LEU A 501 -38.12 39.29 -5.41
CA LEU A 501 -39.39 38.84 -4.88
C LEU A 501 -39.77 39.59 -3.61
#